data_5d4da519f5ce8f30b9aadbc45f63bf37
#
_entry.id   5d4da519f5ce8f30b9aadbc45f63bf37
#
_cell.length_a   1.000
_cell.length_b   1.000
_cell.length_c   1.000
_cell.angle_alpha   90.00
_cell.angle_beta   90.00
_cell.angle_gamma   90.00
#
_symmetry.space_group_name_H-M   'P 1'
#
loop_
_entity.id
_entity.type
_entity.pdbx_description
1 polymer ?
#
loop_
_entity_poly.entity_id
_entity_poly.type
_entity_poly.pdbx_seq_one_letter_code
_entity_poly.pdbx_strand_id
1 'polypeptide(L)'
;MVSFLTGTMVCGFSLYHILAYFLIYSCMGWCLEVIYAAATTGQLVNRGFLNGPVCPIYGFGMIIVLFALTPLQHSILLLYIGGVILPSALELVGGWALYKLYHTRWWDYSDFPFNIGGYICLEFCLLWGVGTLVVMRIVHPVVADLVALIPPFVGVILMCFLYAVYAVDVVATAIAASALADTLDTMEQLGDSIHAVSDAMTQLLGTTTLTADQKLDEGRLQFKLAAAEARDAAGKRPSARETLAAIRAKAAEASEAARRASEDARLNAAEAANAARLAAKGTAERAAELLQLEQLAAELQARSEEMQAQLLRTPRIVGPRRMLRAYPKLRHGKKLRSLPTLREMLHRAGQDDTAQNDNKETK
;
A
#
# COMPACT_ATOMS: atom_id res chain seq x y z
N MET A 1 8.87 -23.47 -29.13
CA MET A 1 8.09 -22.72 -28.11
C MET A 1 6.58 -22.80 -28.37
N VAL A 2 6.07 -22.42 -29.55
CA VAL A 2 4.63 -22.49 -29.85
C VAL A 2 4.07 -23.89 -29.62
N SER A 3 4.65 -24.92 -30.26
CA SER A 3 4.22 -26.32 -30.11
C SER A 3 4.29 -26.84 -28.66
N PHE A 4 5.24 -26.35 -27.86
CA PHE A 4 5.34 -26.68 -26.44
C PHE A 4 4.18 -26.08 -25.67
N LEU A 5 3.89 -24.79 -25.86
CA LEU A 5 2.82 -24.08 -25.13
C LEU A 5 1.43 -24.58 -25.52
N THR A 6 1.21 -24.92 -26.78
CA THR A 6 -0.09 -25.46 -27.24
C THR A 6 -0.28 -26.93 -26.95
N GLY A 7 0.81 -27.72 -26.89
CA GLY A 7 0.76 -29.17 -26.65
C GLY A 7 0.82 -29.57 -25.18
N THR A 8 1.37 -28.73 -24.29
CA THR A 8 1.43 -29.03 -22.87
C THR A 8 0.08 -28.76 -22.22
N MET A 9 -0.56 -29.82 -21.69
CA MET A 9 -1.88 -29.73 -21.05
C MET A 9 -1.75 -29.79 -19.52
N VAL A 10 -2.46 -28.91 -18.83
CA VAL A 10 -2.56 -28.87 -17.37
C VAL A 10 -4.03 -28.70 -16.99
N CYS A 11 -4.58 -29.64 -16.23
CA CYS A 11 -5.99 -29.63 -15.81
C CYS A 11 -7.01 -29.42 -16.96
N GLY A 12 -6.72 -29.95 -18.15
CA GLY A 12 -7.61 -29.86 -19.32
C GLY A 12 -7.41 -28.58 -20.16
N PHE A 13 -6.51 -27.69 -19.80
CA PHE A 13 -6.18 -26.48 -20.56
C PHE A 13 -4.75 -26.54 -21.09
N SER A 14 -4.52 -26.04 -22.29
CA SER A 14 -3.14 -25.89 -22.77
C SER A 14 -2.44 -24.76 -22.00
N LEU A 15 -1.12 -24.87 -21.86
CA LEU A 15 -0.31 -23.84 -21.20
C LEU A 15 -0.48 -22.48 -21.87
N TYR A 16 -0.67 -22.47 -23.20
CA TYR A 16 -1.01 -21.26 -23.97
C TYR A 16 -2.27 -20.57 -23.43
N HIS A 17 -3.37 -21.33 -23.24
CA HIS A 17 -4.63 -20.77 -22.73
C HIS A 17 -4.48 -20.31 -21.29
N ILE A 18 -3.79 -21.06 -20.44
CA ILE A 18 -3.55 -20.68 -19.04
C ILE A 18 -2.85 -19.32 -18.95
N LEU A 19 -1.76 -19.15 -19.71
CA LEU A 19 -1.00 -17.91 -19.74
C LEU A 19 -1.83 -16.75 -20.32
N ALA A 20 -2.57 -16.99 -21.41
CA ALA A 20 -3.44 -15.98 -22.00
C ALA A 20 -4.55 -15.53 -21.03
N TYR A 21 -5.24 -16.49 -20.41
CA TYR A 21 -6.29 -16.20 -19.43
C TYR A 21 -5.75 -15.46 -18.21
N PHE A 22 -4.58 -15.85 -17.70
CA PHE A 22 -3.95 -15.12 -16.60
C PHE A 22 -3.79 -13.63 -16.91
N LEU A 23 -3.24 -13.27 -18.06
CA LEU A 23 -3.05 -11.86 -18.45
C LEU A 23 -4.38 -11.13 -18.63
N ILE A 24 -5.33 -11.74 -19.33
CA ILE A 24 -6.63 -11.14 -19.63
C ILE A 24 -7.39 -10.88 -18.33
N TYR A 25 -7.49 -11.87 -17.45
CA TYR A 25 -8.21 -11.72 -16.18
C TYR A 25 -7.49 -10.82 -15.19
N SER A 26 -6.17 -10.76 -15.22
CA SER A 26 -5.42 -9.75 -14.45
C SER A 26 -5.75 -8.32 -14.91
N CYS A 27 -5.89 -8.11 -16.20
CA CYS A 27 -6.29 -6.81 -16.78
C CYS A 27 -7.76 -6.48 -16.47
N MET A 28 -8.66 -7.44 -16.64
CA MET A 28 -10.08 -7.26 -16.30
C MET A 28 -10.29 -6.96 -14.81
N GLY A 29 -9.55 -7.66 -13.94
CA GLY A 29 -9.56 -7.39 -12.50
C GLY A 29 -9.07 -5.98 -12.17
N TRP A 30 -8.06 -5.50 -12.86
CA TRP A 30 -7.62 -4.12 -12.73
C TRP A 30 -8.71 -3.12 -13.16
N CYS A 31 -9.39 -3.36 -14.28
CA CYS A 31 -10.53 -2.53 -14.70
C CYS A 31 -11.61 -2.49 -13.62
N LEU A 32 -11.94 -3.64 -13.01
CA LEU A 32 -12.92 -3.73 -11.93
C LEU A 32 -12.52 -2.89 -10.73
N GLU A 33 -11.26 -2.95 -10.31
CA GLU A 33 -10.72 -2.16 -9.20
C GLU A 33 -10.77 -0.66 -9.47
N VAL A 34 -10.46 -0.23 -10.69
CA VAL A 34 -10.53 1.19 -11.08
C VAL A 34 -11.99 1.67 -11.10
N ILE A 35 -12.92 0.85 -11.62
CA ILE A 35 -14.36 1.17 -11.62
C ILE A 35 -14.87 1.25 -10.18
N TYR A 36 -14.51 0.31 -9.32
CA TYR A 36 -14.87 0.33 -7.90
C TYR A 36 -14.32 1.58 -7.19
N ALA A 37 -13.07 1.95 -7.45
CA ALA A 37 -12.48 3.18 -6.91
C ALA A 37 -13.24 4.42 -7.39
N ALA A 38 -13.54 4.51 -8.68
CA ALA A 38 -14.29 5.61 -9.24
C ALA A 38 -15.69 5.74 -8.63
N ALA A 39 -16.39 4.61 -8.45
CA ALA A 39 -17.72 4.59 -7.84
C ALA A 39 -17.72 4.97 -6.36
N THR A 40 -16.67 4.61 -5.61
CA THR A 40 -16.63 4.85 -4.16
C THR A 40 -15.97 6.16 -3.76
N THR A 41 -15.01 6.66 -4.57
CA THR A 41 -14.22 7.86 -4.23
C THR A 41 -14.46 9.04 -5.17
N GLY A 42 -15.18 8.85 -6.28
CA GLY A 42 -15.36 9.84 -7.32
C GLY A 42 -14.10 10.13 -8.15
N GLN A 43 -13.03 9.36 -7.97
CA GLN A 43 -11.74 9.59 -8.64
C GLN A 43 -11.26 8.33 -9.37
N LEU A 44 -10.74 8.51 -10.58
CA LEU A 44 -10.05 7.45 -11.31
C LEU A 44 -8.66 7.25 -10.70
N VAL A 45 -8.49 6.18 -9.91
CA VAL A 45 -7.24 5.83 -9.25
C VAL A 45 -6.84 4.42 -9.66
N ASN A 46 -5.58 4.22 -10.04
CA ASN A 46 -5.05 2.89 -10.22
C ASN A 46 -4.94 2.19 -8.85
N ARG A 47 -5.90 1.31 -8.54
CA ARG A 47 -5.94 0.47 -7.32
C ARG A 47 -5.19 -0.85 -7.48
N GLY A 48 -4.67 -1.16 -8.65
CA GLY A 48 -3.82 -2.33 -8.82
C GLY A 48 -2.58 -2.27 -7.91
N PHE A 49 -2.14 -3.43 -7.38
CA PHE A 49 -0.86 -3.51 -6.66
C PHE A 49 0.29 -3.12 -7.59
N LEU A 50 0.28 -3.58 -8.84
CA LEU A 50 1.26 -3.24 -9.86
C LEU A 50 1.02 -1.83 -10.42
N ASN A 51 2.05 -1.25 -11.03
CA ASN A 51 1.96 0.08 -11.65
C ASN A 51 1.16 0.04 -12.96
N GLY A 52 1.27 -1.03 -13.72
CA GLY A 52 0.53 -1.27 -14.95
C GLY A 52 -0.94 -1.66 -14.73
N PRO A 53 -1.71 -1.78 -15.82
CA PRO A 53 -3.14 -2.08 -15.78
C PRO A 53 -3.40 -3.59 -15.54
N VAL A 54 -2.83 -4.14 -14.47
CA VAL A 54 -2.93 -5.57 -14.14
C VAL A 54 -3.05 -5.78 -12.63
N CYS A 55 -3.92 -6.71 -12.24
CA CYS A 55 -4.10 -7.19 -10.86
C CYS A 55 -3.86 -8.71 -10.81
N PRO A 56 -2.65 -9.17 -10.43
CA PRO A 56 -2.28 -10.60 -10.43
C PRO A 56 -3.25 -11.52 -9.70
N ILE A 57 -3.80 -11.06 -8.58
CA ILE A 57 -4.71 -11.87 -7.74
C ILE A 57 -5.94 -12.33 -8.52
N TYR A 58 -6.46 -11.51 -9.45
CA TYR A 58 -7.59 -11.89 -10.31
C TYR A 58 -7.19 -12.93 -11.35
N GLY A 59 -5.98 -12.81 -11.91
CA GLY A 59 -5.42 -13.81 -12.83
C GLY A 59 -5.25 -15.17 -12.15
N PHE A 60 -4.60 -15.21 -10.99
CA PHE A 60 -4.46 -16.44 -10.20
C PHE A 60 -5.82 -16.98 -9.76
N GLY A 61 -6.71 -16.12 -9.27
CA GLY A 61 -8.06 -16.51 -8.86
C GLY A 61 -8.82 -17.17 -9.99
N MET A 62 -8.76 -16.59 -11.19
CA MET A 62 -9.46 -17.17 -12.32
C MET A 62 -8.88 -18.52 -12.77
N ILE A 63 -7.55 -18.68 -12.76
CA ILE A 63 -6.93 -19.98 -13.07
C ILE A 63 -7.37 -21.05 -12.06
N ILE A 64 -7.38 -20.73 -10.77
CA ILE A 64 -7.86 -21.63 -9.71
C ILE A 64 -9.34 -22.00 -9.94
N VAL A 65 -10.18 -21.00 -10.23
CA VAL A 65 -11.61 -21.19 -10.53
C VAL A 65 -11.79 -22.07 -11.75
N LEU A 66 -11.08 -21.82 -12.83
CA LEU A 66 -11.16 -22.64 -14.06
C LEU A 66 -10.77 -24.10 -13.79
N PHE A 67 -9.67 -24.33 -13.09
CA PHE A 67 -9.22 -25.70 -12.80
C PHE A 67 -10.19 -26.45 -11.89
N ALA A 68 -10.68 -25.80 -10.85
CA ALA A 68 -11.53 -26.45 -9.85
C ALA A 68 -13.00 -26.54 -10.25
N LEU A 69 -13.53 -25.51 -10.94
CA LEU A 69 -14.98 -25.39 -11.15
C LEU A 69 -15.43 -25.73 -12.57
N THR A 70 -14.55 -25.84 -13.56
CA THR A 70 -14.94 -26.30 -14.91
C THR A 70 -15.65 -27.66 -14.89
N PRO A 71 -15.21 -28.66 -14.10
CA PRO A 71 -15.95 -29.95 -14.01
C PRO A 71 -17.33 -29.78 -13.36
N LEU A 72 -17.54 -28.75 -12.56
CA LEU A 72 -18.77 -28.48 -11.81
C LEU A 72 -19.70 -27.47 -12.50
N GLN A 73 -19.36 -27.01 -13.69
CA GLN A 73 -20.06 -25.93 -14.39
C GLN A 73 -21.55 -26.22 -14.66
N HIS A 74 -21.98 -27.47 -14.67
CA HIS A 74 -23.38 -27.86 -14.89
C HIS A 74 -24.28 -27.57 -13.68
N SER A 75 -23.74 -27.47 -12.46
CA SER A 75 -24.47 -27.17 -11.24
C SER A 75 -24.26 -25.73 -10.83
N ILE A 76 -25.30 -24.90 -10.92
CA ILE A 76 -25.26 -23.50 -10.48
C ILE A 76 -24.89 -23.40 -8.99
N LEU A 77 -25.44 -24.30 -8.16
CA LEU A 77 -25.20 -24.30 -6.72
C LEU A 77 -23.72 -24.61 -6.40
N LEU A 78 -23.15 -25.64 -7.02
CA LEU A 78 -21.74 -25.99 -6.78
C LEU A 78 -20.80 -24.92 -7.31
N LEU A 79 -21.14 -24.31 -8.46
CA LEU A 79 -20.38 -23.22 -9.04
C LEU A 79 -20.40 -21.99 -8.13
N TYR A 80 -21.57 -21.66 -7.53
CA TYR A 80 -21.71 -20.58 -6.58
C TYR A 80 -20.91 -20.83 -5.31
N ILE A 81 -21.08 -22.01 -4.68
CA ILE A 81 -20.36 -22.36 -3.45
C ILE A 81 -18.85 -22.35 -3.68
N GLY A 82 -18.38 -22.95 -4.77
CA GLY A 82 -16.97 -22.92 -5.15
C GLY A 82 -16.45 -21.49 -5.40
N GLY A 83 -17.28 -20.65 -6.01
CA GLY A 83 -17.01 -19.24 -6.23
C GLY A 83 -16.98 -18.39 -4.95
N VAL A 84 -17.71 -18.79 -3.90
CA VAL A 84 -17.58 -18.18 -2.57
C VAL A 84 -16.26 -18.60 -1.92
N ILE A 85 -15.92 -19.88 -1.98
CA ILE A 85 -14.80 -20.45 -1.21
C ILE A 85 -13.44 -20.11 -1.84
N LEU A 86 -13.26 -20.38 -3.13
CA LEU A 86 -11.94 -20.31 -3.77
C LEU A 86 -11.35 -18.88 -3.85
N PRO A 87 -12.09 -17.86 -4.34
CA PRO A 87 -11.58 -16.51 -4.34
C PRO A 87 -11.37 -15.96 -2.92
N SER A 88 -12.27 -16.28 -1.98
CA SER A 88 -12.12 -15.85 -0.58
C SER A 88 -10.89 -16.47 0.10
N ALA A 89 -10.60 -17.74 -0.18
CA ALA A 89 -9.39 -18.39 0.31
C ALA A 89 -8.14 -17.75 -0.29
N LEU A 90 -8.16 -17.42 -1.59
CA LEU A 90 -7.06 -16.72 -2.24
C LEU A 90 -6.85 -15.31 -1.68
N GLU A 91 -7.93 -14.58 -1.44
CA GLU A 91 -7.89 -13.24 -0.84
C GLU A 91 -7.33 -13.29 0.59
N LEU A 92 -7.74 -14.25 1.39
CA LEU A 92 -7.22 -14.48 2.74
C LEU A 92 -5.73 -14.80 2.72
N VAL A 93 -5.30 -15.77 1.89
CA VAL A 93 -3.90 -16.17 1.76
C VAL A 93 -3.05 -15.05 1.18
N GLY A 94 -3.54 -14.36 0.15
CA GLY A 94 -2.86 -13.23 -0.49
C GLY A 94 -2.66 -12.06 0.48
N GLY A 95 -3.71 -11.69 1.22
CA GLY A 95 -3.63 -10.63 2.23
C GLY A 95 -2.68 -10.98 3.36
N TRP A 96 -2.72 -12.23 3.85
CA TRP A 96 -1.78 -12.72 4.86
C TRP A 96 -0.34 -12.73 4.35
N ALA A 97 -0.09 -13.20 3.12
CA ALA A 97 1.24 -13.24 2.53
C ALA A 97 1.83 -11.83 2.35
N LEU A 98 1.05 -10.88 1.84
CA LEU A 98 1.45 -9.49 1.70
C LEU A 98 1.76 -8.85 3.06
N TYR A 99 0.97 -9.16 4.09
CA TYR A 99 1.26 -8.70 5.44
C TYR A 99 2.57 -9.29 5.99
N LYS A 100 2.85 -10.57 5.73
CA LYS A 100 4.10 -11.20 6.13
C LYS A 100 5.33 -10.60 5.44
N LEU A 101 5.20 -10.19 4.17
CA LEU A 101 6.27 -9.62 3.37
C LEU A 101 6.55 -8.14 3.72
N TYR A 102 5.49 -7.36 3.90
CA TYR A 102 5.61 -5.90 3.98
C TYR A 102 5.15 -5.31 5.31
N HIS A 103 4.75 -6.13 6.29
CA HIS A 103 4.13 -5.71 7.57
C HIS A 103 2.97 -4.71 7.38
N THR A 104 2.36 -4.73 6.20
CA THR A 104 1.37 -3.75 5.75
C THR A 104 0.14 -4.47 5.24
N ARG A 105 -1.05 -4.07 5.73
CA ARG A 105 -2.33 -4.47 5.18
C ARG A 105 -2.73 -3.49 4.09
N TRP A 106 -2.90 -3.99 2.88
CA TRP A 106 -3.29 -3.19 1.73
C TRP A 106 -4.78 -2.89 1.71
N TRP A 107 -5.59 -3.78 2.27
CA TRP A 107 -7.02 -3.60 2.54
C TRP A 107 -7.36 -4.08 3.94
N ASP A 108 -8.48 -3.60 4.48
CA ASP A 108 -8.92 -3.97 5.82
C ASP A 108 -10.45 -3.98 5.90
N TYR A 109 -10.99 -5.15 6.20
CA TYR A 109 -12.41 -5.39 6.40
C TYR A 109 -12.79 -5.52 7.89
N SER A 110 -11.94 -5.08 8.82
CA SER A 110 -12.19 -5.21 10.26
C SER A 110 -13.50 -4.52 10.69
N ASP A 111 -13.92 -3.49 9.97
CA ASP A 111 -15.16 -2.74 10.23
C ASP A 111 -16.41 -3.46 9.70
N PHE A 112 -16.24 -4.54 8.91
CA PHE A 112 -17.37 -5.30 8.34
C PHE A 112 -17.75 -6.47 9.23
N PRO A 113 -19.06 -6.82 9.34
CA PRO A 113 -19.52 -7.96 10.11
C PRO A 113 -18.99 -9.28 9.51
N PHE A 114 -18.81 -10.27 10.38
CA PHE A 114 -18.32 -11.59 10.00
C PHE A 114 -17.02 -11.58 9.20
N ASN A 115 -16.08 -10.67 9.55
CA ASN A 115 -14.76 -10.67 8.97
C ASN A 115 -13.85 -11.72 9.63
N ILE A 116 -12.87 -12.22 8.88
CA ILE A 116 -11.82 -13.11 9.38
C ILE A 116 -10.52 -12.33 9.41
N GLY A 117 -10.17 -11.85 10.61
CA GLY A 117 -8.95 -11.11 10.84
C GLY A 117 -8.80 -9.83 9.97
N GLY A 118 -9.88 -9.28 9.43
CA GLY A 118 -9.87 -8.12 8.54
C GLY A 118 -9.39 -8.41 7.10
N TYR A 119 -9.04 -9.67 6.77
CA TYR A 119 -8.60 -10.03 5.43
C TYR A 119 -9.76 -10.29 4.46
N ILE A 120 -10.83 -10.92 4.95
CA ILE A 120 -12.06 -11.21 4.21
C ILE A 120 -13.27 -10.91 5.09
N CYS A 121 -14.44 -10.69 4.48
CA CYS A 121 -15.72 -10.61 5.18
C CYS A 121 -16.83 -11.30 4.38
N LEU A 122 -17.89 -11.69 5.08
CA LEU A 122 -18.97 -12.49 4.51
C LEU A 122 -19.61 -11.84 3.27
N GLU A 123 -19.83 -10.54 3.31
CA GLU A 123 -20.45 -9.80 2.22
C GLU A 123 -19.67 -9.96 0.90
N PHE A 124 -18.35 -9.71 0.94
CA PHE A 124 -17.52 -9.85 -0.25
C PHE A 124 -17.34 -11.32 -0.65
N CYS A 125 -17.30 -12.27 0.30
CA CYS A 125 -17.27 -13.69 -0.02
C CYS A 125 -18.50 -14.12 -0.84
N LEU A 126 -19.71 -13.68 -0.44
CA LEU A 126 -20.93 -13.96 -1.18
C LEU A 126 -20.94 -13.28 -2.57
N LEU A 127 -20.41 -12.06 -2.65
CA LEU A 127 -20.28 -11.32 -3.91
C LEU A 127 -19.31 -12.03 -4.87
N TRP A 128 -18.20 -12.62 -4.37
CA TRP A 128 -17.31 -13.47 -5.16
C TRP A 128 -18.05 -14.68 -5.78
N GLY A 129 -18.98 -15.28 -5.05
CA GLY A 129 -19.82 -16.35 -5.58
C GLY A 129 -20.65 -15.90 -6.78
N VAL A 130 -21.30 -14.74 -6.69
CA VAL A 130 -22.06 -14.14 -7.80
C VAL A 130 -21.14 -13.79 -8.96
N GLY A 131 -20.01 -13.15 -8.68
CA GLY A 131 -19.00 -12.79 -9.68
C GLY A 131 -18.51 -14.02 -10.44
N THR A 132 -18.23 -15.11 -9.73
CA THR A 132 -17.82 -16.39 -10.34
C THR A 132 -18.90 -16.96 -11.28
N LEU A 133 -20.17 -16.92 -10.89
CA LEU A 133 -21.27 -17.33 -11.78
C LEU A 133 -21.29 -16.51 -13.08
N VAL A 134 -21.22 -15.18 -12.96
CA VAL A 134 -21.21 -14.28 -14.12
C VAL A 134 -20.00 -14.56 -15.01
N VAL A 135 -18.82 -14.67 -14.40
CA VAL A 135 -17.60 -14.89 -15.16
C VAL A 135 -17.64 -16.25 -15.86
N MET A 136 -17.96 -17.34 -15.18
CA MET A 136 -17.93 -18.69 -15.74
C MET A 136 -19.00 -18.90 -16.82
N ARG A 137 -20.17 -18.27 -16.69
CA ARG A 137 -21.31 -18.49 -17.59
C ARG A 137 -21.38 -17.51 -18.77
N ILE A 138 -20.88 -16.29 -18.58
CA ILE A 138 -21.03 -15.22 -19.55
C ILE A 138 -19.67 -14.75 -20.08
N VAL A 139 -18.77 -14.37 -19.17
CA VAL A 139 -17.52 -13.71 -19.57
C VAL A 139 -16.50 -14.71 -20.14
N HIS A 140 -16.32 -15.84 -19.44
CA HIS A 140 -15.28 -16.82 -19.85
C HIS A 140 -15.53 -17.44 -21.23
N PRO A 141 -16.75 -17.84 -21.64
CA PRO A 141 -16.99 -18.29 -23.00
C PRO A 141 -16.55 -17.27 -24.05
N VAL A 142 -16.91 -15.99 -23.86
CA VAL A 142 -16.51 -14.91 -24.78
C VAL A 142 -14.98 -14.74 -24.81
N VAL A 143 -14.34 -14.77 -23.64
CA VAL A 143 -12.87 -14.68 -23.57
C VAL A 143 -12.20 -15.88 -24.22
N ALA A 144 -12.75 -17.08 -24.06
CA ALA A 144 -12.23 -18.29 -24.69
C ALA A 144 -12.31 -18.21 -26.22
N ASP A 145 -13.45 -17.77 -26.74
CA ASP A 145 -13.66 -17.57 -28.19
C ASP A 145 -12.70 -16.49 -28.74
N LEU A 146 -12.52 -15.37 -28.02
CA LEU A 146 -11.58 -14.32 -28.43
C LEU A 146 -10.13 -14.83 -28.46
N VAL A 147 -9.72 -15.63 -27.49
CA VAL A 147 -8.37 -16.22 -27.46
C VAL A 147 -8.21 -17.22 -28.60
N ALA A 148 -9.26 -18.00 -28.92
CA ALA A 148 -9.25 -18.95 -30.02
C ALA A 148 -9.13 -18.29 -31.42
N LEU A 149 -9.59 -17.05 -31.57
CA LEU A 149 -9.44 -16.27 -32.81
C LEU A 149 -7.99 -15.84 -33.07
N ILE A 150 -7.15 -15.80 -32.05
CA ILE A 150 -5.76 -15.36 -32.19
C ILE A 150 -4.88 -16.52 -32.68
N PRO A 151 -4.23 -16.42 -33.85
CA PRO A 151 -3.30 -17.45 -34.28
C PRO A 151 -2.23 -17.71 -33.20
N PRO A 152 -1.97 -18.97 -32.79
CA PRO A 152 -1.08 -19.27 -31.67
C PRO A 152 0.32 -18.65 -31.78
N PHE A 153 0.85 -18.54 -32.99
CA PHE A 153 2.14 -17.90 -33.25
C PHE A 153 2.14 -16.42 -32.83
N VAL A 154 1.12 -15.67 -33.26
CA VAL A 154 0.95 -14.25 -32.93
C VAL A 154 0.69 -14.08 -31.42
N GLY A 155 -0.17 -14.94 -30.86
CA GLY A 155 -0.45 -14.93 -29.43
C GLY A 155 0.78 -15.18 -28.56
N VAL A 156 1.65 -16.10 -28.93
CA VAL A 156 2.89 -16.38 -28.20
C VAL A 156 3.83 -15.19 -28.24
N ILE A 157 4.01 -14.53 -29.40
CA ILE A 157 4.84 -13.32 -29.49
C ILE A 157 4.30 -12.22 -28.59
N LEU A 158 2.98 -11.97 -28.65
CA LEU A 158 2.31 -10.96 -27.81
C LEU A 158 2.48 -11.28 -26.33
N MET A 159 2.24 -12.54 -25.93
CA MET A 159 2.42 -12.97 -24.54
C MET A 159 3.87 -12.82 -24.06
N CYS A 160 4.86 -13.18 -24.85
CA CYS A 160 6.27 -12.98 -24.50
C CYS A 160 6.57 -11.51 -24.20
N PHE A 161 6.08 -10.60 -25.05
CA PHE A 161 6.23 -9.17 -24.82
C PHE A 161 5.50 -8.70 -23.56
N LEU A 162 4.23 -9.08 -23.39
CA LEU A 162 3.42 -8.68 -22.24
C LEU A 162 3.99 -9.24 -20.93
N TYR A 163 4.45 -10.49 -20.90
CA TYR A 163 5.08 -11.06 -19.71
C TYR A 163 6.43 -10.43 -19.38
N ALA A 164 7.21 -10.00 -20.39
CA ALA A 164 8.43 -9.24 -20.15
C ALA A 164 8.14 -7.89 -19.48
N VAL A 165 7.14 -7.13 -19.97
CA VAL A 165 6.69 -5.89 -19.36
C VAL A 165 6.14 -6.15 -17.94
N TYR A 166 5.34 -7.21 -17.79
CA TYR A 166 4.79 -7.62 -16.51
C TYR A 166 5.89 -7.93 -15.48
N ALA A 167 6.93 -8.67 -15.87
CA ALA A 167 8.06 -9.00 -14.99
C ALA A 167 8.81 -7.75 -14.53
N VAL A 168 9.05 -6.79 -15.42
CA VAL A 168 9.66 -5.51 -15.07
C VAL A 168 8.79 -4.74 -14.07
N ASP A 169 7.46 -4.72 -14.28
CA ASP A 169 6.54 -4.03 -13.38
C ASP A 169 6.45 -4.71 -12.00
N VAL A 170 6.45 -6.04 -11.93
CA VAL A 170 6.51 -6.78 -10.67
C VAL A 170 7.75 -6.41 -9.86
N VAL A 171 8.92 -6.39 -10.51
CA VAL A 171 10.17 -6.02 -9.83
C VAL A 171 10.14 -4.57 -9.37
N ALA A 172 9.72 -3.65 -10.24
CA ALA A 172 9.62 -2.23 -9.90
C ALA A 172 8.63 -1.98 -8.74
N THR A 173 7.49 -2.67 -8.76
CA THR A 173 6.47 -2.59 -7.71
C THR A 173 6.96 -3.19 -6.40
N ALA A 174 7.64 -4.35 -6.44
CA ALA A 174 8.19 -4.97 -5.23
C ALA A 174 9.21 -4.05 -4.53
N ILE A 175 10.11 -3.42 -5.31
CA ILE A 175 11.06 -2.42 -4.78
C ILE A 175 10.32 -1.25 -4.15
N ALA A 176 9.28 -0.72 -4.81
CA ALA A 176 8.50 0.40 -4.30
C ALA A 176 7.71 0.03 -3.03
N ALA A 177 7.16 -1.19 -2.96
CA ALA A 177 6.43 -1.68 -1.80
C ALA A 177 7.36 -1.90 -0.61
N SER A 178 8.56 -2.45 -0.82
CA SER A 178 9.58 -2.59 0.23
C SER A 178 10.02 -1.23 0.75
N ALA A 179 10.32 -0.29 -0.14
CA ALA A 179 10.70 1.07 0.26
C ALA A 179 9.59 1.79 1.04
N LEU A 180 8.32 1.57 0.67
CA LEU A 180 7.19 2.08 1.44
C LEU A 180 7.10 1.44 2.82
N ALA A 181 7.23 0.11 2.91
CA ALA A 181 7.18 -0.61 4.17
C ALA A 181 8.30 -0.14 5.12
N ASP A 182 9.55 -0.06 4.64
CA ASP A 182 10.70 0.44 5.41
C ASP A 182 10.48 1.87 5.92
N THR A 183 9.91 2.73 5.07
CA THR A 183 9.58 4.11 5.45
C THR A 183 8.52 4.15 6.55
N LEU A 184 7.48 3.33 6.44
CA LEU A 184 6.39 3.26 7.42
C LEU A 184 6.87 2.63 8.74
N ASP A 185 7.72 1.60 8.70
CA ASP A 185 8.35 1.00 9.88
C ASP A 185 9.18 2.05 10.65
N THR A 186 9.95 2.86 9.93
CA THR A 186 10.76 3.93 10.54
C THR A 186 9.87 5.02 11.16
N MET A 187 8.79 5.41 10.48
CA MET A 187 7.82 6.37 11.02
C MET A 187 7.13 5.84 12.29
N GLU A 188 6.80 4.54 12.37
CA GLU A 188 6.26 3.91 13.57
C GLU A 188 7.26 3.97 14.73
N GLN A 189 8.54 3.66 14.45
CA GLN A 189 9.61 3.72 15.46
C GLN A 189 9.88 5.14 15.96
N LEU A 190 9.87 6.13 15.07
CA LEU A 190 9.99 7.55 15.44
C LEU A 190 8.80 7.98 16.31
N GLY A 191 7.59 7.58 15.94
CA GLY A 191 6.39 7.84 16.75
C GLY A 191 6.47 7.24 18.14
N ASP A 192 6.90 5.99 18.27
CA ASP A 192 7.08 5.32 19.58
C ASP A 192 8.18 6.02 20.40
N SER A 193 9.26 6.50 19.76
CA SER A 193 10.33 7.27 20.42
C SER A 193 9.84 8.64 20.92
N ILE A 194 9.06 9.35 20.12
CA ILE A 194 8.44 10.63 20.53
C ILE A 194 7.50 10.42 21.71
N HIS A 195 6.71 9.35 21.72
CA HIS A 195 5.86 9.01 22.87
C HIS A 195 6.67 8.71 24.12
N ALA A 196 7.76 7.94 24.01
CA ALA A 196 8.64 7.63 25.15
C ALA A 196 9.28 8.89 25.74
N VAL A 197 9.73 9.83 24.92
CA VAL A 197 10.25 11.13 25.35
C VAL A 197 9.17 11.97 26.02
N SER A 198 7.97 12.02 25.45
CA SER A 198 6.82 12.74 26.02
C SER A 198 6.40 12.18 27.39
N ASP A 199 6.43 10.84 27.53
CA ASP A 199 6.13 10.19 28.81
C ASP A 199 7.20 10.48 29.86
N ALA A 200 8.50 10.50 29.46
CA ALA A 200 9.60 10.88 30.35
C ALA A 200 9.48 12.34 30.80
N MET A 201 9.15 13.26 29.89
CA MET A 201 8.88 14.67 30.24
C MET A 201 7.70 14.81 31.19
N THR A 202 6.63 14.06 30.99
CA THR A 202 5.46 14.07 31.86
C THR A 202 5.79 13.57 33.27
N GLN A 203 6.61 12.55 33.39
CA GLN A 203 7.08 12.04 34.70
C GLN A 203 7.99 13.03 35.41
N LEU A 204 8.85 13.74 34.69
CA LEU A 204 9.74 14.77 35.24
C LEU A 204 9.00 15.99 35.77
N LEU A 205 7.99 16.44 35.05
CA LEU A 205 7.16 17.60 35.42
C LEU A 205 6.27 17.32 36.65
N GLY A 206 6.14 16.05 37.07
CA GLY A 206 5.24 15.63 38.16
C GLY A 206 3.82 16.04 37.89
N THR A 207 2.89 15.19 38.04
CA THR A 207 1.41 15.25 38.02
C THR A 207 0.70 16.61 37.80
N THR A 208 1.29 17.61 37.20
CA THR A 208 0.57 18.77 36.70
C THR A 208 -0.20 18.32 35.49
N THR A 209 -1.52 18.23 35.67
CA THR A 209 -2.52 17.87 34.68
C THR A 209 -2.39 18.72 33.43
N LEU A 210 -1.53 18.29 32.49
CA LEU A 210 -1.66 18.71 31.10
C LEU A 210 -2.92 18.05 30.58
N THR A 211 -3.96 18.88 30.45
CA THR A 211 -5.26 18.45 29.92
C THR A 211 -5.11 17.89 28.51
N ALA A 212 -5.97 16.94 28.15
CA ALA A 212 -6.00 16.33 26.81
C ALA A 212 -6.08 17.37 25.67
N ASP A 213 -6.62 18.56 25.94
CA ASP A 213 -6.71 19.68 25.01
C ASP A 213 -5.36 20.29 24.61
N GLN A 214 -4.38 20.36 25.54
CA GLN A 214 -3.03 20.85 25.17
C GLN A 214 -2.30 19.90 24.23
N LYS A 215 -2.44 18.58 24.42
CA LYS A 215 -1.87 17.58 23.52
C LYS A 215 -2.49 17.62 22.10
N LEU A 216 -3.78 17.97 22.02
CA LEU A 216 -4.48 18.15 20.75
C LEU A 216 -4.06 19.44 20.01
N ASP A 217 -3.83 20.51 20.76
CA ASP A 217 -3.43 21.81 20.18
C ASP A 217 -1.96 21.82 19.71
N GLU A 218 -1.06 21.14 20.42
CA GLU A 218 0.33 20.94 19.95
C GLU A 218 0.36 20.08 18.68
N GLY A 219 -0.39 18.99 18.61
CA GLY A 219 -0.53 18.17 17.41
C GLY A 219 -1.11 18.94 16.22
N ARG A 220 -2.06 19.86 16.46
CA ARG A 220 -2.63 20.74 15.41
C ARG A 220 -1.66 21.81 14.91
N LEU A 221 -0.84 22.36 15.81
CA LEU A 221 0.16 23.37 15.43
C LEU A 221 1.26 22.77 14.55
N GLN A 222 1.75 21.58 14.92
CA GLN A 222 2.74 20.81 14.15
C GLN A 222 2.21 20.43 12.76
N PHE A 223 0.93 20.02 12.70
CA PHE A 223 0.27 19.70 11.44
C PHE A 223 0.19 20.92 10.49
N LYS A 224 -0.08 22.11 11.01
CA LYS A 224 -0.13 23.34 10.21
C LYS A 224 1.24 23.75 9.65
N LEU A 225 2.32 23.53 10.39
CA LEU A 225 3.70 23.81 9.95
C LEU A 225 4.11 22.84 8.82
N ALA A 226 3.88 21.52 9.01
CA ALA A 226 4.18 20.51 7.98
C ALA A 226 3.39 20.72 6.67
N ALA A 227 2.16 21.21 6.75
CA ALA A 227 1.33 21.51 5.59
C ALA A 227 1.79 22.77 4.82
N ALA A 228 2.42 23.74 5.51
CA ALA A 228 2.95 24.96 4.88
C ALA A 228 4.24 24.67 4.06
N GLU A 229 5.12 23.81 4.58
CA GLU A 229 6.37 23.43 3.91
C GLU A 229 6.14 22.51 2.69
N ALA A 230 5.12 21.66 2.73
CA ALA A 230 4.74 20.80 1.59
C ALA A 230 4.27 21.60 0.36
N ARG A 231 3.82 22.84 0.55
CA ARG A 231 3.39 23.73 -0.54
C ARG A 231 4.54 24.29 -1.39
N ASP A 232 5.70 24.54 -0.80
CA ASP A 232 6.83 25.17 -1.50
C ASP A 232 7.62 24.21 -2.43
N ALA A 233 7.45 22.88 -2.27
CA ALA A 233 8.28 21.87 -2.93
C ALA A 233 7.73 21.31 -4.27
N ALA A 234 6.62 21.84 -4.83
CA ALA A 234 5.84 21.19 -5.91
C ALA A 234 6.32 21.46 -7.36
N GLY A 235 7.47 22.06 -7.60
CA GLY A 235 7.88 22.49 -8.94
C GLY A 235 9.12 21.83 -9.51
N LYS A 236 9.02 20.73 -10.25
CA LYS A 236 9.75 20.36 -11.49
C LYS A 236 9.58 18.85 -11.80
N ARG A 237 9.25 18.51 -13.07
CA ARG A 237 9.02 17.13 -13.54
C ARG A 237 10.27 16.56 -14.24
N PRO A 238 10.84 15.40 -13.81
CA PRO A 238 11.87 14.67 -14.55
C PRO A 238 11.27 13.50 -15.39
N SER A 239 12.06 12.98 -16.35
CA SER A 239 11.67 11.88 -17.25
C SER A 239 11.59 10.51 -16.53
N ALA A 240 10.81 9.55 -17.09
CA ALA A 240 10.54 8.25 -16.44
C ALA A 240 11.80 7.41 -16.12
N ARG A 241 12.86 7.52 -16.95
CA ARG A 241 14.12 6.79 -16.71
C ARG A 241 14.98 7.39 -15.61
N GLU A 242 15.05 8.70 -15.54
CA GLU A 242 15.72 9.45 -14.47
C GLU A 242 14.98 9.28 -13.15
N THR A 243 13.65 9.19 -13.21
CA THR A 243 12.80 8.94 -12.05
C THR A 243 13.06 7.56 -11.44
N LEU A 244 13.22 6.50 -12.25
CA LEU A 244 13.49 5.15 -11.76
C LEU A 244 14.90 5.02 -11.14
N ALA A 245 15.91 5.65 -11.75
CA ALA A 245 17.26 5.67 -11.22
C ALA A 245 17.35 6.51 -9.92
N ALA A 246 16.66 7.65 -9.89
CA ALA A 246 16.57 8.51 -8.72
C ALA A 246 15.77 7.87 -7.57
N ILE A 247 14.72 7.09 -7.88
CA ILE A 247 13.97 6.32 -6.88
C ILE A 247 14.84 5.22 -6.27
N ARG A 248 15.65 4.49 -7.07
CA ARG A 248 16.58 3.47 -6.56
C ARG A 248 17.66 4.07 -5.67
N ALA A 249 18.30 5.14 -6.11
CA ALA A 249 19.34 5.80 -5.33
C ALA A 249 18.78 6.39 -4.02
N LYS A 250 17.64 7.09 -4.09
CA LYS A 250 16.99 7.67 -2.92
C LYS A 250 16.35 6.64 -1.99
N ALA A 251 15.84 5.50 -2.51
CA ALA A 251 15.33 4.42 -1.66
C ALA A 251 16.46 3.74 -0.88
N ALA A 252 17.64 3.56 -1.49
CA ALA A 252 18.82 3.05 -0.79
C ALA A 252 19.34 4.04 0.27
N GLU A 253 19.46 5.32 -0.06
CA GLU A 253 19.84 6.39 0.88
C GLU A 253 18.81 6.56 2.01
N ALA A 254 17.52 6.56 1.68
CA ALA A 254 16.46 6.66 2.68
C ALA A 254 16.42 5.45 3.63
N SER A 255 16.65 4.23 3.10
CA SER A 255 16.73 3.00 3.93
C SER A 255 17.93 3.04 4.89
N GLU A 256 19.08 3.49 4.41
CA GLU A 256 20.28 3.63 5.27
C GLU A 256 20.15 4.77 6.28
N ALA A 257 19.64 5.92 5.85
CA ALA A 257 19.35 7.05 6.73
C ALA A 257 18.27 6.70 7.77
N ALA A 258 17.25 5.94 7.37
CA ALA A 258 16.20 5.45 8.22
C ALA A 258 16.71 4.45 9.29
N ARG A 259 17.61 3.53 8.89
CA ARG A 259 18.26 2.61 9.85
C ARG A 259 19.10 3.36 10.88
N ARG A 260 19.95 4.29 10.43
CA ARG A 260 20.78 5.12 11.33
C ARG A 260 19.91 5.97 12.26
N ALA A 261 18.86 6.61 11.71
CA ALA A 261 17.93 7.40 12.50
C ALA A 261 17.16 6.56 13.55
N SER A 262 16.81 5.32 13.21
CA SER A 262 16.14 4.38 14.13
C SER A 262 17.08 3.92 15.26
N GLU A 263 18.34 3.67 14.96
CA GLU A 263 19.35 3.23 15.93
C GLU A 263 19.72 4.37 16.88
N ASP A 264 19.96 5.57 16.36
CA ASP A 264 20.21 6.79 17.13
C ASP A 264 19.00 7.18 18.00
N ALA A 265 17.78 7.07 17.48
CA ALA A 265 16.56 7.36 18.24
C ALA A 265 16.33 6.37 19.39
N ARG A 266 16.67 5.09 19.21
CA ARG A 266 16.63 4.08 20.29
C ARG A 266 17.66 4.33 21.37
N LEU A 267 18.89 4.67 20.98
CA LEU A 267 19.97 5.01 21.93
C LEU A 267 19.60 6.25 22.72
N ASN A 268 19.16 7.30 22.06
CA ASN A 268 18.76 8.56 22.69
C ASN A 268 17.53 8.40 23.59
N ALA A 269 16.54 7.55 23.22
CA ALA A 269 15.39 7.26 24.06
C ALA A 269 15.77 6.43 25.30
N ALA A 270 16.75 5.52 25.18
CA ALA A 270 17.27 4.75 26.32
C ALA A 270 18.08 5.64 27.28
N GLU A 271 18.88 6.57 26.76
CA GLU A 271 19.58 7.59 27.56
C GLU A 271 18.60 8.52 28.26
N ALA A 272 17.57 8.99 27.58
CA ALA A 272 16.53 9.81 28.17
C ALA A 272 15.75 9.08 29.28
N ALA A 273 15.47 7.77 29.10
CA ALA A 273 14.82 6.96 30.14
C ALA A 273 15.73 6.73 31.38
N ASN A 274 17.05 6.62 31.17
CA ASN A 274 18.02 6.55 32.25
C ASN A 274 18.19 7.90 32.97
N ALA A 275 18.23 9.00 32.22
CA ALA A 275 18.27 10.35 32.75
C ALA A 275 17.01 10.64 33.62
N ALA A 276 15.82 10.20 33.17
CA ALA A 276 14.59 10.31 33.95
C ALA A 276 14.63 9.55 35.30
N ARG A 277 15.37 8.43 35.37
CA ARG A 277 15.55 7.67 36.63
C ARG A 277 16.52 8.36 37.59
N LEU A 278 17.49 9.13 37.10
CA LEU A 278 18.45 9.89 37.91
C LEU A 278 17.85 11.20 38.46
N ALA A 279 16.74 11.65 37.93
CA ALA A 279 16.08 12.94 38.22
C ALA A 279 15.45 13.06 39.63
N ALA A 280 15.61 12.08 40.51
CA ALA A 280 15.26 12.20 41.92
C ALA A 280 16.21 13.16 42.71
N LYS A 281 17.22 13.75 42.06
CA LYS A 281 18.22 14.63 42.66
C LYS A 281 18.09 16.05 42.10
N GLY A 282 17.70 17.01 42.87
CA GLY A 282 17.87 18.46 42.70
C GLY A 282 17.05 19.19 41.58
N THR A 283 16.66 20.43 41.85
CA THR A 283 15.82 21.23 40.91
C THR A 283 16.56 21.77 39.70
N ALA A 284 17.86 22.03 39.81
CA ALA A 284 18.69 22.52 38.69
C ALA A 284 19.00 21.43 37.65
N GLU A 285 19.24 20.19 38.13
CA GLU A 285 19.45 19.02 37.30
C GLU A 285 18.18 18.67 36.51
N ARG A 286 16.98 18.76 37.11
CA ARG A 286 15.70 18.55 36.43
C ARG A 286 15.45 19.52 35.28
N ALA A 287 15.81 20.80 35.45
CA ALA A 287 15.66 21.81 34.40
C ALA A 287 16.58 21.53 33.20
N ALA A 288 17.81 21.08 33.43
CA ALA A 288 18.74 20.70 32.38
C ALA A 288 18.27 19.43 31.60
N GLU A 289 17.72 18.46 32.32
CA GLU A 289 17.17 17.23 31.72
C GLU A 289 15.91 17.52 30.88
N LEU A 290 15.03 18.40 31.36
CA LEU A 290 13.86 18.84 30.57
C LEU A 290 14.29 19.49 29.26
N LEU A 291 15.29 20.37 29.29
CA LEU A 291 15.80 21.02 28.09
C LEU A 291 16.38 20.00 27.09
N GLN A 292 17.08 18.99 27.57
CA GLN A 292 17.60 17.91 26.70
C GLN A 292 16.48 17.08 26.10
N LEU A 293 15.42 16.76 26.86
CA LEU A 293 14.25 16.04 26.35
C LEU A 293 13.45 16.86 25.34
N GLU A 294 13.32 18.18 25.56
CA GLU A 294 12.71 19.09 24.58
C GLU A 294 13.50 19.14 23.27
N GLN A 295 14.83 19.23 23.33
CA GLN A 295 15.70 19.22 22.17
C GLN A 295 15.59 17.88 21.43
N LEU A 296 15.58 16.76 22.12
CA LEU A 296 15.41 15.43 21.54
C LEU A 296 14.03 15.27 20.90
N ALA A 297 12.97 15.73 21.54
CA ALA A 297 11.63 15.72 20.99
C ALA A 297 11.56 16.52 19.68
N ALA A 298 12.15 17.72 19.67
CA ALA A 298 12.19 18.57 18.47
C ALA A 298 12.98 17.91 17.32
N GLU A 299 14.09 17.25 17.62
CA GLU A 299 14.89 16.54 16.62
C GLU A 299 14.13 15.35 16.03
N LEU A 300 13.47 14.53 16.86
CA LEU A 300 12.67 13.40 16.41
C LEU A 300 11.49 13.84 15.56
N GLN A 301 10.86 14.95 15.92
CA GLN A 301 9.77 15.55 15.15
C GLN A 301 10.24 16.04 13.79
N ALA A 302 11.36 16.78 13.73
CA ALA A 302 11.94 17.26 12.50
C ALA A 302 12.27 16.10 11.53
N ARG A 303 12.83 14.99 12.05
CA ARG A 303 13.09 13.78 11.27
C ARG A 303 11.81 13.14 10.73
N SER A 304 10.74 13.09 11.53
CA SER A 304 9.45 12.57 11.09
C SER A 304 8.86 13.41 9.95
N GLU A 305 8.94 14.73 10.06
CA GLU A 305 8.49 15.67 9.04
C GLU A 305 9.30 15.56 7.74
N GLU A 306 10.62 15.42 7.85
CA GLU A 306 11.50 15.24 6.69
C GLU A 306 11.16 13.96 5.93
N MET A 307 10.95 12.84 6.62
CA MET A 307 10.55 11.58 6.00
C MET A 307 9.19 11.69 5.31
N GLN A 308 8.22 12.36 5.95
CA GLN A 308 6.91 12.62 5.33
C GLN A 308 7.06 13.45 4.06
N ALA A 309 7.87 14.52 4.10
CA ALA A 309 8.15 15.34 2.95
C ALA A 309 8.85 14.57 1.81
N GLN A 310 9.81 13.71 2.14
CA GLN A 310 10.47 12.84 1.15
C GLN A 310 9.47 11.90 0.46
N LEU A 311 8.56 11.28 1.23
CA LEU A 311 7.52 10.42 0.70
C LEU A 311 6.57 11.19 -0.26
N LEU A 312 6.22 12.42 0.08
CA LEU A 312 5.37 13.28 -0.73
C LEU A 312 6.05 13.76 -2.02
N ARG A 313 7.38 13.82 -2.06
CA ARG A 313 8.17 14.16 -3.26
C ARG A 313 8.24 13.02 -4.28
N THR A 314 7.88 11.79 -3.90
CA THR A 314 7.87 10.66 -4.85
C THR A 314 6.77 10.84 -5.91
N PRO A 315 6.97 10.30 -7.14
CA PRO A 315 6.00 10.44 -8.23
C PRO A 315 4.62 9.90 -7.86
N ARG A 316 3.56 10.54 -8.38
CA ARG A 316 2.17 10.14 -8.13
C ARG A 316 1.74 8.89 -8.86
N ILE A 317 2.36 8.63 -10.02
CA ILE A 317 1.94 7.57 -10.94
C ILE A 317 2.65 6.26 -10.64
N VAL A 318 3.86 6.32 -10.07
CA VAL A 318 4.70 5.16 -9.77
C VAL A 318 5.29 5.29 -8.39
N GLY A 319 5.40 4.18 -7.65
CA GLY A 319 6.10 4.13 -6.38
C GLY A 319 5.22 4.34 -5.14
N PRO A 320 5.83 4.64 -3.97
CA PRO A 320 5.18 4.65 -2.66
C PRO A 320 3.95 5.56 -2.56
N ARG A 321 4.03 6.76 -3.12
CA ARG A 321 2.91 7.73 -3.10
C ARG A 321 1.68 7.24 -3.87
N ARG A 322 1.88 6.56 -5.02
CA ARG A 322 0.79 5.91 -5.74
C ARG A 322 0.10 4.86 -4.88
N MET A 323 0.88 4.02 -4.20
CA MET A 323 0.37 2.95 -3.36
C MET A 323 -0.49 3.49 -2.21
N LEU A 324 -0.04 4.54 -1.54
CA LEU A 324 -0.82 5.19 -0.48
C LEU A 324 -2.16 5.75 -0.98
N ARG A 325 -2.19 6.30 -2.21
CA ARG A 325 -3.44 6.75 -2.84
C ARG A 325 -4.35 5.59 -3.26
N ALA A 326 -3.77 4.51 -3.75
CA ALA A 326 -4.50 3.32 -4.18
C ALA A 326 -5.21 2.62 -3.03
N TYR A 327 -4.63 2.68 -1.83
CA TYR A 327 -5.09 1.93 -0.66
C TYR A 327 -5.45 2.84 0.52
N PRO A 328 -6.62 3.50 0.50
CA PRO A 328 -7.02 4.44 1.55
C PRO A 328 -7.24 3.79 2.92
N LYS A 329 -7.45 2.47 2.99
CA LYS A 329 -7.57 1.69 4.24
C LYS A 329 -6.29 0.96 4.64
N LEU A 330 -5.14 1.32 4.06
CA LEU A 330 -3.85 0.72 4.39
C LEU A 330 -3.54 0.88 5.88
N ARG A 331 -3.13 -0.20 6.54
CA ARG A 331 -2.67 -0.23 7.92
C ARG A 331 -1.28 -0.85 7.98
N HIS A 332 -0.41 -0.33 8.83
CA HIS A 332 0.98 -0.74 8.93
C HIS A 332 1.37 -1.08 10.36
N GLY A 333 2.42 -1.89 10.50
CA GLY A 333 3.03 -2.25 11.76
C GLY A 333 2.32 -3.35 12.53
N LYS A 334 2.91 -3.76 13.65
CA LYS A 334 2.39 -4.83 14.52
C LYS A 334 1.04 -4.49 15.15
N LYS A 335 0.80 -3.21 15.44
CA LYS A 335 -0.46 -2.70 16.03
C LYS A 335 -1.48 -2.29 14.99
N LEU A 336 -1.19 -2.50 13.69
CA LEU A 336 -2.05 -2.14 12.57
C LEU A 336 -2.59 -0.69 12.69
N ARG A 337 -1.70 0.23 13.01
CA ARG A 337 -2.05 1.65 13.15
C ARG A 337 -2.49 2.21 11.78
N SER A 338 -3.58 2.96 11.77
CA SER A 338 -3.94 3.75 10.60
C SER A 338 -3.00 4.95 10.50
N LEU A 339 -2.77 5.43 9.28
CA LEU A 339 -1.91 6.58 8.99
C LEU A 339 -2.78 7.83 8.64
N PRO A 340 -3.60 8.35 9.59
CA PRO A 340 -4.57 9.40 9.28
C PRO A 340 -3.88 10.69 8.81
N THR A 341 -2.81 11.09 9.48
CA THR A 341 -2.07 12.33 9.18
C THR A 341 -1.46 12.32 7.78
N LEU A 342 -0.82 11.21 7.39
CA LEU A 342 -0.22 11.06 6.06
C LEU A 342 -1.29 11.06 4.96
N ARG A 343 -2.47 10.48 5.23
CA ARG A 343 -3.61 10.49 4.31
C ARG A 343 -4.21 11.86 4.12
N GLU A 344 -4.38 12.62 5.19
CA GLU A 344 -4.87 14.00 5.13
C GLU A 344 -3.91 14.89 4.32
N MET A 345 -2.60 14.73 4.51
CA MET A 345 -1.58 15.43 3.74
C MET A 345 -1.65 15.06 2.25
N LEU A 346 -1.80 13.78 1.93
CA LEU A 346 -1.96 13.31 0.55
C LEU A 346 -3.24 13.84 -0.10
N HIS A 347 -4.33 13.92 0.66
CA HIS A 347 -5.60 14.45 0.18
C HIS A 347 -5.50 15.95 -0.10
N ARG A 348 -4.89 16.73 0.78
CA ARG A 348 -4.65 18.17 0.61
C ARG A 348 -3.71 18.45 -0.57
N ALA A 349 -2.58 17.75 -0.65
CA ALA A 349 -1.68 17.84 -1.81
C ALA A 349 -2.35 17.40 -3.13
N GLY A 350 -3.44 16.63 -3.08
CA GLY A 350 -4.27 16.27 -4.23
C GLY A 350 -5.22 17.38 -4.68
N GLN A 351 -5.79 18.12 -3.74
CA GLN A 351 -6.71 19.22 -4.02
C GLN A 351 -5.99 20.47 -4.57
N ASP A 352 -4.80 20.79 -4.04
CA ASP A 352 -4.00 21.93 -4.51
C ASP A 352 -3.58 21.78 -5.99
N ASP A 353 -3.33 20.54 -6.45
CA ASP A 353 -2.93 20.28 -7.83
C ASP A 353 -4.11 20.30 -8.84
N THR A 354 -5.33 19.95 -8.41
CA THR A 354 -6.54 20.11 -9.25
C THR A 354 -6.85 21.58 -9.44
N ALA A 355 -6.77 22.38 -8.39
CA ALA A 355 -6.97 23.84 -8.47
C ALA A 355 -5.91 24.55 -9.34
N GLN A 356 -4.67 24.04 -9.40
CA GLN A 356 -3.63 24.61 -10.29
C GLN A 356 -3.80 24.19 -11.76
N ASN A 357 -4.38 23.01 -12.04
CA ASN A 357 -4.66 22.59 -13.42
C ASN A 357 -5.87 23.34 -14.00
N ASP A 358 -6.93 23.53 -13.23
CA ASP A 358 -8.11 24.30 -13.65
C ASP A 358 -7.76 25.77 -13.95
N ASN A 359 -6.79 26.34 -13.23
CA ASN A 359 -6.27 27.69 -13.51
C ASN A 359 -5.32 27.77 -14.74
N LYS A 360 -4.81 26.64 -15.24
CA LYS A 360 -3.99 26.60 -16.47
C LYS A 360 -4.80 26.37 -17.74
N GLU A 361 -5.98 25.72 -17.60
CA GLU A 361 -6.89 25.52 -18.75
C GLU A 361 -7.80 26.74 -19.00
N THR A 362 -7.86 27.69 -18.06
CA THR A 362 -8.63 28.93 -18.17
C THR A 362 -7.79 30.15 -18.61
N LYS A 363 -6.53 29.97 -18.94
CA LYS A 363 -5.64 30.99 -19.55
C LYS A 363 -5.16 30.53 -20.92
#